data_83c705a77d7da1b57dbabc4de851a156
#
_entry.id   83c705a77d7da1b57dbabc4de851a156
#
_cell.length_a   1.000
_cell.length_b   1.000
_cell.length_c   1.000
_cell.angle_alpha   90.00
_cell.angle_beta   90.00
_cell.angle_gamma   90.00
#
_symmetry.space_group_name_H-M   'P 1'
#
loop_
_entity.id
_entity.type
_entity.pdbx_description
1 polymer ?
#
loop_
_entity_poly.entity_id
_entity_poly.type
_entity_poly.pdbx_seq_one_letter_code
_entity_poly.pdbx_strand_id
1 'polypeptide(L)'
;ETEKIFLAPDSSNMFKNFTHVQDLDLVKFDTRNVINMASMFEAAEKVQNLNLANFDTANVTNMRNMFSGMTELTSLDLSNFNTKKVTDASNLFNNLQAATEIKLGVNFTLENATTLAGIFANTCKIASLDLSMLNTANVRNFDNLFSLAGTGTTTDACSAGDALTTIYAPANFIVDASAQATNLFNGRTNLRGGNGSHETDPATADKTWLRIDTAGTPGYFTAKP
;
A
#
# COMPACT_ATOMS: atom_id res chain seq x y z
N GLU A 1 23.70 -20.60 18.45
CA GLU A 1 22.63 -19.57 18.40
C GLU A 1 23.15 -18.39 17.61
N THR A 2 22.46 -18.01 16.54
CA THR A 2 22.81 -16.82 15.77
C THR A 2 22.47 -15.58 16.62
N GLU A 3 23.47 -14.76 16.89
CA GLU A 3 23.29 -13.50 17.64
C GLU A 3 22.24 -12.61 16.93
N LYS A 4 21.21 -12.20 17.68
CA LYS A 4 20.14 -11.33 17.18
C LYS A 4 20.44 -9.86 17.47
N ILE A 5 20.05 -9.00 16.55
CA ILE A 5 20.12 -7.55 16.67
C ILE A 5 18.71 -7.07 17.05
N PHE A 6 18.52 -6.72 18.32
CA PHE A 6 17.24 -6.18 18.78
C PHE A 6 17.11 -4.72 18.36
N LEU A 7 16.05 -4.41 17.62
CA LEU A 7 15.80 -3.05 17.21
C LEU A 7 15.16 -2.22 18.33
N ALA A 8 15.44 -0.92 18.33
CA ALA A 8 14.84 0.03 19.25
C ALA A 8 13.32 0.17 18.99
N PRO A 9 12.53 0.57 20.01
CA PRO A 9 11.10 0.84 19.82
C PRO A 9 10.81 1.86 18.72
N ASP A 10 11.64 2.87 18.57
CA ASP A 10 11.65 3.77 17.41
C ASP A 10 12.78 3.35 16.46
N SER A 11 12.40 2.69 15.37
CA SER A 11 13.28 2.26 14.28
C SER A 11 12.92 2.98 12.98
N SER A 12 12.29 4.16 13.09
CA SER A 12 11.97 4.99 11.93
C SER A 12 13.24 5.40 11.17
N ASN A 13 13.12 5.54 9.86
CA ASN A 13 14.19 5.99 8.96
C ASN A 13 15.45 5.11 8.93
N MET A 14 15.47 3.91 9.51
CA MET A 14 16.69 3.10 9.73
C MET A 14 17.47 2.83 8.43
N PHE A 15 16.78 2.56 7.32
CA PHE A 15 17.38 2.31 5.99
C PHE A 15 16.92 3.34 4.96
N LYS A 16 16.44 4.50 5.42
CA LYS A 16 15.96 5.57 4.54
C LYS A 16 17.10 6.10 3.66
N ASN A 17 16.77 6.35 2.39
CA ASN A 17 17.70 6.89 1.38
C ASN A 17 18.91 5.96 1.08
N PHE A 18 18.76 4.65 1.26
CA PHE A 18 19.77 3.69 0.84
C PHE A 18 19.73 3.51 -0.69
N THR A 19 20.07 4.58 -1.42
CA THR A 19 19.91 4.70 -2.88
C THR A 19 20.92 3.87 -3.68
N HIS A 20 21.95 3.28 -3.06
CA HIS A 20 22.98 2.49 -3.74
C HIS A 20 23.04 1.04 -3.25
N VAL A 21 22.27 0.69 -2.22
CA VAL A 21 22.26 -0.67 -1.65
C VAL A 21 21.25 -1.52 -2.44
N GLN A 22 21.70 -2.66 -2.96
CA GLN A 22 20.85 -3.59 -3.71
C GLN A 22 20.26 -4.69 -2.83
N ASP A 23 21.03 -5.15 -1.84
CA ASP A 23 20.64 -6.23 -0.96
C ASP A 23 20.74 -5.81 0.51
N LEU A 24 19.71 -6.13 1.28
CA LEU A 24 19.63 -5.92 2.72
C LEU A 24 19.49 -7.27 3.41
N ASP A 25 20.51 -7.70 4.16
CA ASP A 25 20.39 -8.87 5.03
C ASP A 25 19.76 -8.48 6.37
N LEU A 26 18.48 -8.82 6.52
CA LEU A 26 17.67 -8.50 7.69
C LEU A 26 17.45 -9.72 8.60
N VAL A 27 18.05 -10.89 8.30
CA VAL A 27 17.77 -12.17 8.97
C VAL A 27 18.05 -12.14 10.48
N LYS A 28 18.96 -11.29 10.92
CA LYS A 28 19.35 -11.16 12.34
C LYS A 28 18.53 -10.13 13.12
N PHE A 29 17.76 -9.27 12.43
CA PHE A 29 17.00 -8.23 13.11
C PHE A 29 15.77 -8.82 13.84
N ASP A 30 15.64 -8.45 15.11
CA ASP A 30 14.49 -8.79 15.94
C ASP A 30 13.65 -7.52 16.17
N THR A 31 12.44 -7.50 15.62
CA THR A 31 11.58 -6.31 15.60
C THR A 31 10.45 -6.36 16.63
N ARG A 32 10.39 -7.39 17.51
CA ARG A 32 9.29 -7.61 18.47
C ARG A 32 8.99 -6.41 19.37
N ASN A 33 9.99 -5.55 19.63
CA ASN A 33 9.84 -4.38 20.50
C ASN A 33 9.63 -3.08 19.71
N VAL A 34 9.57 -3.14 18.37
CA VAL A 34 9.42 -1.96 17.52
C VAL A 34 7.98 -1.47 17.58
N ILE A 35 7.81 -0.17 17.79
CA ILE A 35 6.54 0.55 17.83
C ILE A 35 6.40 1.47 16.62
N ASN A 36 7.51 2.05 16.15
CA ASN A 36 7.54 2.98 15.03
C ASN A 36 8.47 2.46 13.92
N MET A 37 7.91 2.17 12.74
CA MET A 37 8.61 1.79 11.51
C MET A 37 8.42 2.82 10.39
N ALA A 38 8.03 4.06 10.73
CA ALA A 38 7.81 5.09 9.74
C ALA A 38 9.07 5.32 8.89
N SER A 39 8.91 5.35 7.57
CA SER A 39 10.01 5.61 6.63
C SER A 39 11.19 4.62 6.73
N MET A 40 11.02 3.44 7.33
CA MET A 40 12.14 2.52 7.60
C MET A 40 12.96 2.18 6.35
N PHE A 41 12.32 2.00 5.20
CA PHE A 41 12.96 1.71 3.92
C PHE A 41 12.67 2.79 2.85
N GLU A 42 12.18 3.97 3.27
CA GLU A 42 11.82 5.03 2.33
C GLU A 42 13.00 5.41 1.44
N ALA A 43 12.75 5.44 0.11
CA ALA A 43 13.75 5.76 -0.91
C ALA A 43 14.99 4.83 -0.89
N ALA A 44 14.84 3.57 -0.47
CA ALA A 44 15.84 2.52 -0.71
C ALA A 44 15.69 2.02 -2.16
N GLU A 45 16.01 2.89 -3.12
CA GLU A 45 15.59 2.80 -4.53
C GLU A 45 16.13 1.55 -5.25
N LYS A 46 17.33 1.09 -4.92
CA LYS A 46 18.03 0.01 -5.62
C LYS A 46 17.74 -1.39 -5.04
N VAL A 47 17.05 -1.47 -3.92
CA VAL A 47 16.67 -2.75 -3.32
C VAL A 47 15.61 -3.42 -4.19
N GLN A 48 15.94 -4.57 -4.77
CA GLN A 48 15.04 -5.32 -5.66
C GLN A 48 14.26 -6.41 -4.93
N ASN A 49 14.83 -6.95 -3.85
CA ASN A 49 14.24 -8.00 -3.04
C ASN A 49 14.37 -7.65 -1.56
N LEU A 50 13.32 -7.89 -0.79
CA LEU A 50 13.30 -7.58 0.64
C LEU A 50 12.69 -8.76 1.40
N ASN A 51 13.51 -9.46 2.20
CA ASN A 51 13.04 -10.57 3.03
C ASN A 51 12.66 -10.08 4.42
N LEU A 52 11.36 -10.06 4.72
CA LEU A 52 10.78 -9.61 5.98
C LEU A 52 10.14 -10.76 6.78
N ALA A 53 10.42 -12.02 6.45
CA ALA A 53 9.77 -13.18 7.07
C ALA A 53 9.94 -13.26 8.59
N ASN A 54 11.02 -12.67 9.14
CA ASN A 54 11.30 -12.63 10.57
C ASN A 54 10.79 -11.36 11.29
N PHE A 55 10.15 -10.43 10.55
CA PHE A 55 9.63 -9.21 11.16
C PHE A 55 8.37 -9.51 11.96
N ASP A 56 8.38 -9.16 13.24
CA ASP A 56 7.21 -9.11 14.11
C ASP A 56 6.72 -7.66 14.18
N THR A 57 5.51 -7.43 13.69
CA THR A 57 4.91 -6.10 13.64
C THR A 57 3.73 -5.91 14.60
N ALA A 58 3.51 -6.89 15.52
CA ALA A 58 2.35 -6.90 16.40
C ALA A 58 2.27 -5.68 17.34
N ASN A 59 3.39 -4.98 17.58
CA ASN A 59 3.44 -3.78 18.41
C ASN A 59 3.54 -2.47 17.61
N VAL A 60 3.64 -2.54 16.27
CA VAL A 60 3.83 -1.36 15.43
C VAL A 60 2.54 -0.54 15.33
N THR A 61 2.67 0.75 15.60
CA THR A 61 1.56 1.72 15.52
C THR A 61 1.69 2.68 14.34
N ASN A 62 2.90 2.84 13.77
CA ASN A 62 3.17 3.76 12.69
C ASN A 62 4.00 3.08 11.59
N MET A 63 3.42 3.00 10.38
CA MET A 63 4.05 2.45 9.17
C MET A 63 4.06 3.47 8.02
N ARG A 64 3.87 4.77 8.32
CA ARG A 64 3.87 5.82 7.31
C ARG A 64 5.14 5.75 6.45
N ASN A 65 4.98 5.81 5.11
CA ASN A 65 6.07 5.79 4.13
C ASN A 65 7.02 4.57 4.23
N MET A 66 6.71 3.50 4.98
CA MET A 66 7.70 2.46 5.31
C MET A 66 8.41 1.89 4.08
N PHE A 67 7.71 1.70 2.96
CA PHE A 67 8.28 1.19 1.69
C PHE A 67 8.22 2.23 0.55
N SER A 68 7.87 3.48 0.86
CA SER A 68 7.69 4.51 -0.16
C SER A 68 8.97 4.76 -0.96
N GLY A 69 8.85 4.81 -2.29
CA GLY A 69 10.00 5.13 -3.15
C GLY A 69 11.02 4.00 -3.34
N MET A 70 10.70 2.76 -2.99
CA MET A 70 11.52 1.59 -3.36
C MET A 70 11.26 1.24 -4.84
N THR A 71 11.79 2.05 -5.74
CA THR A 71 11.40 2.06 -7.16
C THR A 71 11.80 0.82 -7.94
N GLU A 72 12.81 0.07 -7.51
CA GLU A 72 13.27 -1.18 -8.14
C GLU A 72 12.75 -2.45 -7.43
N LEU A 73 12.01 -2.33 -6.31
CA LEU A 73 11.44 -3.50 -5.62
C LEU A 73 10.41 -4.20 -6.51
N THR A 74 10.63 -5.49 -6.81
CA THR A 74 9.80 -6.24 -7.77
C THR A 74 8.62 -6.95 -7.14
N SER A 75 8.75 -7.36 -5.88
CA SER A 75 7.68 -8.00 -5.09
C SER A 75 7.86 -7.73 -3.61
N LEU A 76 6.74 -7.74 -2.88
CA LEU A 76 6.73 -7.52 -1.43
C LEU A 76 5.79 -8.51 -0.76
N ASP A 77 6.32 -9.43 0.05
CA ASP A 77 5.54 -10.38 0.85
C ASP A 77 5.43 -9.91 2.30
N LEU A 78 4.21 -9.52 2.70
CA LEU A 78 3.84 -9.09 4.04
C LEU A 78 2.84 -10.07 4.69
N SER A 79 2.85 -11.33 4.29
CA SER A 79 1.91 -12.35 4.78
C SER A 79 1.96 -12.55 6.30
N ASN A 80 3.12 -12.26 6.92
CA ASN A 80 3.33 -12.36 8.38
C ASN A 80 3.02 -11.06 9.15
N PHE A 81 2.75 -9.95 8.44
CA PHE A 81 2.53 -8.66 9.12
C PHE A 81 1.19 -8.65 9.86
N ASN A 82 1.24 -8.17 11.10
CA ASN A 82 0.08 -7.86 11.92
C ASN A 82 -0.04 -6.33 12.05
N THR A 83 -1.07 -5.76 11.42
CA THR A 83 -1.27 -4.31 11.39
C THR A 83 -2.40 -3.82 12.29
N LYS A 84 -2.86 -4.66 13.23
CA LYS A 84 -3.99 -4.32 14.11
C LYS A 84 -3.80 -3.04 14.92
N LYS A 85 -2.56 -2.74 15.33
CA LYS A 85 -2.24 -1.54 16.12
C LYS A 85 -1.87 -0.33 15.26
N VAL A 86 -1.73 -0.49 13.96
CA VAL A 86 -1.30 0.61 13.07
C VAL A 86 -2.39 1.67 12.98
N THR A 87 -2.02 2.92 13.25
CA THR A 87 -2.91 4.08 13.18
C THR A 87 -2.62 4.97 11.95
N ASP A 88 -1.39 4.95 11.45
CA ASP A 88 -0.97 5.68 10.25
C ASP A 88 -0.28 4.73 9.26
N ALA A 89 -0.91 4.50 8.11
CA ALA A 89 -0.39 3.73 6.98
C ALA A 89 -0.30 4.60 5.71
N SER A 90 -0.26 5.94 5.86
CA SER A 90 -0.18 6.85 4.71
C SER A 90 1.08 6.60 3.90
N ASN A 91 0.93 6.57 2.57
CA ASN A 91 1.99 6.34 1.59
C ASN A 91 2.80 5.03 1.80
N LEU A 92 2.27 4.04 2.51
CA LEU A 92 3.01 2.82 2.89
C LEU A 92 3.68 2.15 1.69
N PHE A 93 2.99 2.08 0.54
CA PHE A 93 3.46 1.48 -0.71
C PHE A 93 3.59 2.51 -1.85
N ASN A 94 3.62 3.81 -1.52
CA ASN A 94 3.68 4.84 -2.54
C ASN A 94 4.96 4.68 -3.39
N ASN A 95 4.81 4.84 -4.71
CA ASN A 95 5.93 4.88 -5.64
C ASN A 95 6.74 3.55 -5.70
N LEU A 96 6.07 2.39 -5.56
CA LEU A 96 6.63 1.07 -5.86
C LEU A 96 6.48 0.78 -7.35
N GLN A 97 7.28 1.46 -8.18
CA GLN A 97 7.11 1.51 -9.63
C GLN A 97 7.41 0.18 -10.35
N ALA A 98 8.33 -0.64 -9.80
CA ALA A 98 8.68 -1.92 -10.38
C ALA A 98 7.86 -3.09 -9.83
N ALA A 99 7.16 -2.89 -8.71
CA ALA A 99 6.44 -3.97 -8.04
C ALA A 99 5.30 -4.51 -8.91
N THR A 100 5.32 -5.81 -9.12
CA THR A 100 4.27 -6.57 -9.82
C THR A 100 3.33 -7.28 -8.84
N GLU A 101 3.76 -7.45 -7.58
CA GLU A 101 2.98 -8.09 -6.52
C GLU A 101 3.24 -7.44 -5.16
N ILE A 102 2.16 -7.20 -4.42
CA ILE A 102 2.16 -6.94 -2.98
C ILE A 102 1.24 -7.99 -2.35
N LYS A 103 1.82 -8.92 -1.58
CA LYS A 103 1.08 -9.99 -0.91
C LYS A 103 0.81 -9.61 0.54
N LEU A 104 -0.46 -9.42 0.87
CA LEU A 104 -0.92 -9.09 2.21
C LEU A 104 -1.45 -10.34 2.92
N GLY A 105 -1.16 -10.50 4.21
CA GLY A 105 -1.67 -11.60 5.02
C GLY A 105 -3.01 -11.29 5.67
N VAL A 106 -3.65 -12.31 6.26
CA VAL A 106 -4.96 -12.20 6.90
C VAL A 106 -4.97 -11.25 8.12
N ASN A 107 -3.81 -10.98 8.71
CA ASN A 107 -3.65 -10.04 9.83
C ASN A 107 -3.29 -8.61 9.37
N PHE A 108 -3.24 -8.37 8.06
CA PHE A 108 -3.01 -7.03 7.50
C PHE A 108 -4.33 -6.26 7.43
N THR A 109 -4.97 -6.02 8.57
CA THR A 109 -6.34 -5.50 8.64
C THR A 109 -6.45 -3.99 8.66
N LEU A 110 -5.45 -3.27 9.16
CA LEU A 110 -5.43 -1.81 9.34
C LEU A 110 -6.67 -1.29 10.10
N GLU A 111 -7.23 -2.10 11.00
CA GLU A 111 -8.52 -1.83 11.66
C GLU A 111 -8.52 -0.59 12.57
N ASN A 112 -7.35 -0.13 13.01
CA ASN A 112 -7.18 1.10 13.79
C ASN A 112 -6.59 2.27 12.97
N ALA A 113 -6.37 2.07 11.67
CA ALA A 113 -5.84 3.13 10.82
C ALA A 113 -6.85 4.27 10.64
N THR A 114 -6.37 5.49 10.80
CA THR A 114 -7.16 6.71 10.57
C THR A 114 -6.90 7.31 9.20
N THR A 115 -5.78 6.95 8.56
CA THR A 115 -5.41 7.42 7.23
C THR A 115 -4.81 6.30 6.38
N LEU A 116 -5.27 6.20 5.14
CA LEU A 116 -4.72 5.39 4.05
C LEU A 116 -4.31 6.28 2.87
N ALA A 117 -4.09 7.59 3.12
CA ALA A 117 -3.75 8.53 2.06
C ALA A 117 -2.52 8.06 1.27
N GLY A 118 -2.66 7.96 -0.06
CA GLY A 118 -1.60 7.59 -0.97
C GLY A 118 -1.04 6.18 -0.81
N ILE A 119 -1.72 5.28 -0.06
CA ILE A 119 -1.14 3.97 0.31
C ILE A 119 -0.69 3.14 -0.90
N PHE A 120 -1.40 3.21 -2.05
CA PHE A 120 -1.06 2.55 -3.31
C PHE A 120 -0.83 3.55 -4.45
N ALA A 121 -0.51 4.80 -4.13
CA ALA A 121 -0.21 5.78 -5.17
C ALA A 121 1.04 5.39 -5.95
N ASN A 122 1.02 5.61 -7.26
CA ASN A 122 2.16 5.36 -8.16
C ASN A 122 2.67 3.89 -8.15
N THR A 123 1.77 2.92 -7.93
CA THR A 123 2.02 1.47 -8.11
C THR A 123 1.51 1.05 -9.49
N CYS A 124 2.28 1.24 -10.55
CA CYS A 124 1.78 1.14 -11.93
C CYS A 124 1.91 -0.24 -12.57
N LYS A 125 2.73 -1.15 -12.04
CA LYS A 125 2.93 -2.49 -12.61
C LYS A 125 2.11 -3.60 -11.93
N ILE A 126 1.41 -3.29 -10.85
CA ILE A 126 0.54 -4.25 -10.16
C ILE A 126 -0.73 -4.43 -10.98
N ALA A 127 -1.01 -5.65 -11.43
CA ALA A 127 -2.20 -5.95 -12.23
C ALA A 127 -3.47 -6.13 -11.38
N SER A 128 -3.33 -6.67 -10.16
CA SER A 128 -4.42 -6.85 -9.22
C SER A 128 -3.99 -6.62 -7.77
N LEU A 129 -4.89 -6.07 -6.96
CA LEU A 129 -4.71 -5.89 -5.52
C LEU A 129 -5.77 -6.68 -4.76
N ASP A 130 -5.34 -7.48 -3.78
CA ASP A 130 -6.25 -8.13 -2.85
C ASP A 130 -6.27 -7.37 -1.52
N LEU A 131 -7.35 -6.65 -1.30
CA LEU A 131 -7.60 -5.85 -0.10
C LEU A 131 -8.75 -6.44 0.74
N SER A 132 -9.13 -7.70 0.49
CA SER A 132 -10.29 -8.33 1.12
C SER A 132 -10.19 -8.47 2.64
N MET A 133 -8.98 -8.35 3.20
CA MET A 133 -8.74 -8.40 4.65
C MET A 133 -8.85 -7.03 5.33
N LEU A 134 -8.92 -5.91 4.59
CA LEU A 134 -8.91 -4.58 5.19
C LEU A 134 -10.19 -4.26 5.95
N ASN A 135 -10.04 -3.59 7.08
CA ASN A 135 -11.14 -2.97 7.83
C ASN A 135 -10.93 -1.44 7.84
N THR A 136 -11.79 -0.74 7.13
CA THR A 136 -11.65 0.71 6.91
C THR A 136 -12.57 1.55 7.78
N ALA A 137 -13.23 0.97 8.80
CA ALA A 137 -14.24 1.64 9.62
C ALA A 137 -13.74 2.92 10.33
N ASN A 138 -12.45 2.95 10.69
CA ASN A 138 -11.83 4.09 11.37
C ASN A 138 -11.13 5.07 10.43
N VAL A 139 -11.06 4.76 9.13
CA VAL A 139 -10.35 5.61 8.16
C VAL A 139 -11.15 6.88 7.88
N ARG A 140 -10.45 8.02 7.94
CA ARG A 140 -10.99 9.36 7.69
C ARG A 140 -10.30 10.08 6.54
N ASN A 141 -9.20 9.51 6.02
CA ASN A 141 -8.49 10.07 4.88
C ASN A 141 -8.07 8.97 3.90
N PHE A 142 -8.62 9.04 2.67
CA PHE A 142 -8.31 8.19 1.52
C PHE A 142 -7.68 8.98 0.36
N ASP A 143 -7.24 10.22 0.56
CA ASP A 143 -6.72 11.05 -0.53
C ASP A 143 -5.63 10.33 -1.32
N ASN A 144 -5.70 10.38 -2.65
CA ASN A 144 -4.75 9.74 -3.57
C ASN A 144 -4.60 8.22 -3.41
N LEU A 145 -5.58 7.52 -2.83
CA LEU A 145 -5.48 6.10 -2.42
C LEU A 145 -4.82 5.20 -3.48
N PHE A 146 -5.25 5.33 -4.75
CA PHE A 146 -4.73 4.58 -5.90
C PHE A 146 -4.19 5.49 -7.01
N SER A 147 -4.00 6.78 -6.76
CA SER A 147 -3.65 7.77 -7.79
C SER A 147 -2.33 7.43 -8.50
N LEU A 148 -2.30 7.63 -9.81
CA LEU A 148 -1.09 7.73 -10.63
C LEU A 148 -0.83 9.19 -10.98
N ALA A 149 -0.86 10.09 -10.03
CA ALA A 149 -0.49 11.48 -10.26
C ALA A 149 0.98 11.51 -10.68
N GLY A 150 1.24 11.95 -11.90
CA GLY A 150 2.60 12.14 -12.37
C GLY A 150 3.34 13.08 -11.42
N THR A 151 4.52 12.71 -10.98
CA THR A 151 5.37 13.55 -10.14
C THR A 151 5.98 14.70 -10.92
N GLY A 152 5.52 14.94 -12.17
CA GLY A 152 5.97 16.04 -13.02
C GLY A 152 7.38 15.89 -13.58
N THR A 153 8.02 14.75 -13.39
CA THR A 153 9.33 14.46 -14.00
C THR A 153 9.16 13.51 -15.18
N THR A 154 9.81 13.82 -16.31
CA THR A 154 9.75 13.06 -17.57
C THR A 154 10.37 11.66 -17.50
N THR A 155 10.75 11.18 -16.32
CA THR A 155 11.36 9.87 -16.03
C THR A 155 10.45 8.95 -15.24
N ASP A 156 9.15 9.24 -15.19
CA ASP A 156 8.19 8.46 -14.40
C ASP A 156 8.03 7.05 -15.00
N ALA A 157 8.36 6.01 -14.23
CA ALA A 157 8.19 4.63 -14.66
C ALA A 157 6.71 4.27 -14.93
N CYS A 158 5.78 5.06 -14.39
CA CYS A 158 4.35 4.95 -14.69
C CYS A 158 3.96 5.56 -16.04
N SER A 159 4.85 6.29 -16.73
CA SER A 159 4.61 6.81 -18.08
C SER A 159 4.37 5.70 -19.13
N ALA A 160 4.83 4.47 -18.86
CA ALA A 160 4.60 3.32 -19.72
C ALA A 160 3.17 2.73 -19.62
N GLY A 161 2.34 3.26 -18.73
CA GLY A 161 0.94 2.85 -18.55
C GLY A 161 0.63 2.25 -17.19
N ASP A 162 -0.66 2.07 -16.95
CA ASP A 162 -1.25 1.48 -15.75
C ASP A 162 -1.57 0.00 -15.99
N ALA A 163 -1.05 -0.90 -15.17
CA ALA A 163 -1.36 -2.33 -15.25
C ALA A 163 -2.58 -2.73 -14.40
N LEU A 164 -3.02 -1.88 -13.46
CA LEU A 164 -4.06 -2.24 -12.49
C LEU A 164 -5.42 -2.38 -13.17
N THR A 165 -5.92 -3.61 -13.18
CA THR A 165 -7.24 -3.94 -13.75
C THR A 165 -8.27 -4.32 -12.70
N THR A 166 -7.85 -4.85 -11.54
CA THR A 166 -8.78 -5.42 -10.56
C THR A 166 -8.34 -5.12 -9.12
N ILE A 167 -9.28 -4.69 -8.29
CA ILE A 167 -9.12 -4.56 -6.85
C ILE A 167 -10.16 -5.44 -6.17
N TYR A 168 -9.73 -6.48 -5.44
CA TYR A 168 -10.60 -7.25 -4.57
C TYR A 168 -10.73 -6.53 -3.22
N ALA A 169 -11.95 -6.33 -2.76
CA ALA A 169 -12.24 -5.69 -1.49
C ALA A 169 -13.26 -6.49 -0.67
N PRO A 170 -13.32 -6.30 0.66
CA PRO A 170 -14.35 -6.93 1.48
C PRO A 170 -15.73 -6.35 1.14
N ALA A 171 -16.77 -7.17 1.29
CA ALA A 171 -18.16 -6.75 1.04
C ALA A 171 -18.59 -5.56 1.92
N ASN A 172 -17.94 -5.40 3.07
CA ASN A 172 -18.17 -4.32 4.04
C ASN A 172 -17.06 -3.26 4.04
N PHE A 173 -16.45 -2.97 2.87
CA PHE A 173 -15.54 -1.83 2.76
C PHE A 173 -16.28 -0.54 3.12
N ILE A 174 -15.88 0.08 4.21
CA ILE A 174 -16.57 1.25 4.77
C ILE A 174 -15.83 2.51 4.36
N VAL A 175 -16.58 3.49 3.83
CA VAL A 175 -16.10 4.86 3.61
C VAL A 175 -17.02 5.80 4.39
N ASP A 176 -16.48 6.39 5.45
CA ASP A 176 -17.22 7.36 6.25
C ASP A 176 -17.67 8.57 5.39
N ALA A 177 -18.89 9.04 5.61
CA ALA A 177 -19.43 10.15 4.83
C ALA A 177 -18.61 11.45 4.95
N SER A 178 -17.92 11.66 6.08
CA SER A 178 -17.05 12.80 6.32
C SER A 178 -15.59 12.57 5.88
N ALA A 179 -15.24 11.36 5.41
CA ALA A 179 -13.87 11.05 5.03
C ALA A 179 -13.42 11.90 3.84
N GLN A 180 -12.17 12.35 3.89
CA GLN A 180 -11.47 12.97 2.76
C GLN A 180 -11.14 11.88 1.73
N ALA A 181 -11.38 12.17 0.46
CA ALA A 181 -11.21 11.20 -0.62
C ALA A 181 -11.07 11.92 -1.97
N THR A 182 -9.96 12.62 -2.14
CA THR A 182 -9.64 13.36 -3.38
C THR A 182 -8.65 12.59 -4.24
N ASN A 183 -8.74 12.73 -5.56
CA ASN A 183 -7.84 12.13 -6.55
C ASN A 183 -7.68 10.59 -6.41
N LEU A 184 -8.71 9.89 -6.02
CA LEU A 184 -8.67 8.47 -5.64
C LEU A 184 -8.07 7.56 -6.70
N PHE A 185 -8.49 7.76 -7.97
CA PHE A 185 -8.19 6.85 -9.09
C PHE A 185 -7.55 7.58 -10.27
N ASN A 186 -7.03 8.79 -10.06
CA ASN A 186 -6.41 9.55 -11.14
C ASN A 186 -5.40 8.69 -11.91
N GLY A 187 -5.49 8.67 -13.26
CA GLY A 187 -4.61 7.89 -14.14
C GLY A 187 -4.89 6.39 -14.22
N ARG A 188 -5.85 5.83 -13.46
CA ARG A 188 -6.20 4.39 -13.47
C ARG A 188 -7.12 4.02 -14.63
N THR A 189 -6.65 4.18 -15.85
CA THR A 189 -7.44 4.00 -17.08
C THR A 189 -7.86 2.56 -17.38
N ASN A 190 -7.14 1.57 -16.85
CA ASN A 190 -7.40 0.14 -17.08
C ASN A 190 -8.26 -0.51 -15.99
N LEU A 191 -8.46 0.19 -14.86
CA LEU A 191 -9.22 -0.36 -13.73
C LEU A 191 -10.70 -0.54 -14.09
N ARG A 192 -11.25 -1.70 -13.73
CA ARG A 192 -12.67 -2.05 -13.91
C ARG A 192 -13.21 -2.66 -12.63
N GLY A 193 -14.45 -2.38 -12.33
CA GLY A 193 -15.20 -3.08 -11.31
C GLY A 193 -15.58 -4.50 -11.73
N GLY A 194 -16.12 -5.29 -10.81
CA GLY A 194 -16.46 -6.71 -11.04
C GLY A 194 -17.49 -6.95 -12.15
N ASN A 195 -18.37 -5.98 -12.43
CA ASN A 195 -19.31 -5.97 -13.55
C ASN A 195 -18.82 -5.17 -14.77
N GLY A 196 -17.57 -4.72 -14.78
CA GLY A 196 -16.97 -3.95 -15.85
C GLY A 196 -17.21 -2.44 -15.77
N SER A 197 -17.78 -1.93 -14.66
CA SER A 197 -18.00 -0.50 -14.47
C SER A 197 -16.69 0.28 -14.43
N HIS A 198 -16.67 1.44 -15.04
CA HIS A 198 -15.55 2.38 -15.02
C HIS A 198 -16.01 3.79 -15.36
N GLU A 199 -15.25 4.79 -14.91
CA GLU A 199 -15.38 6.16 -15.37
C GLU A 199 -14.56 6.38 -16.64
N THR A 200 -15.10 7.17 -17.57
CA THR A 200 -14.37 7.56 -18.78
C THR A 200 -13.12 8.37 -18.44
N ASP A 201 -13.22 9.25 -17.43
CA ASP A 201 -12.08 9.94 -16.82
C ASP A 201 -11.97 9.49 -15.35
N PRO A 202 -11.02 8.62 -15.00
CA PRO A 202 -10.86 8.13 -13.63
C PRO A 202 -10.60 9.23 -12.59
N ALA A 203 -10.14 10.41 -13.02
CA ALA A 203 -9.92 11.55 -12.11
C ALA A 203 -11.24 12.10 -11.55
N THR A 204 -12.37 11.84 -12.20
CA THR A 204 -13.70 12.27 -11.75
C THR A 204 -14.36 11.30 -10.77
N ALA A 205 -13.81 10.07 -10.63
CA ALA A 205 -14.33 9.07 -9.71
C ALA A 205 -14.13 9.52 -8.26
N ASP A 206 -15.22 9.73 -7.56
CA ASP A 206 -15.24 10.13 -6.15
C ASP A 206 -15.29 8.91 -5.20
N LYS A 207 -15.47 9.16 -3.90
CA LYS A 207 -15.53 8.10 -2.89
C LYS A 207 -16.69 7.12 -3.05
N THR A 208 -17.70 7.41 -3.84
CA THR A 208 -18.79 6.48 -4.11
C THR A 208 -18.33 5.30 -4.96
N TRP A 209 -17.19 5.42 -5.65
CA TRP A 209 -16.56 4.35 -6.41
C TRP A 209 -15.74 3.38 -5.56
N LEU A 210 -15.49 3.70 -4.28
CA LEU A 210 -14.84 2.80 -3.30
C LEU A 210 -15.84 1.75 -2.79
N ARG A 211 -16.42 0.97 -3.68
CA ARG A 211 -17.40 -0.09 -3.36
C ARG A 211 -17.36 -1.21 -4.37
N ILE A 212 -17.93 -2.35 -3.99
CA ILE A 212 -18.13 -3.47 -4.90
C ILE A 212 -19.06 -3.05 -6.03
N ASP A 213 -18.63 -3.35 -7.25
CA ASP A 213 -19.41 -3.14 -8.46
C ASP A 213 -20.53 -4.19 -8.57
N THR A 214 -21.76 -3.74 -8.60
CA THR A 214 -22.95 -4.60 -8.75
C THR A 214 -23.89 -4.06 -9.82
N ALA A 215 -24.82 -4.87 -10.32
CA ALA A 215 -25.84 -4.41 -11.26
C ALA A 215 -26.64 -3.25 -10.67
N GLY A 216 -26.53 -2.07 -11.30
CA GLY A 216 -27.19 -0.84 -10.86
C GLY A 216 -26.46 0.00 -9.82
N THR A 217 -25.33 -0.46 -9.29
CA THR A 217 -24.46 0.31 -8.40
C THR A 217 -22.99 0.20 -8.84
N PRO A 218 -22.55 1.07 -9.78
CA PRO A 218 -21.19 1.02 -10.28
C PRO A 218 -20.15 1.31 -9.18
N GLY A 219 -19.01 0.65 -9.25
CA GLY A 219 -17.88 0.80 -8.33
C GLY A 219 -16.62 0.22 -8.94
N TYR A 220 -15.47 0.48 -8.34
CA TYR A 220 -14.19 -0.05 -8.85
C TYR A 220 -13.77 -1.35 -8.17
N PHE A 221 -14.49 -1.85 -7.18
CA PHE A 221 -14.09 -3.06 -6.48
C PHE A 221 -14.80 -4.30 -7.01
N THR A 222 -14.09 -5.42 -6.95
CA THR A 222 -14.58 -6.76 -7.24
C THR A 222 -14.75 -7.54 -5.94
N ALA A 223 -15.86 -8.25 -5.78
CA ALA A 223 -16.01 -9.18 -4.67
C ALA A 223 -14.98 -10.32 -4.84
N LYS A 224 -14.30 -10.68 -3.77
CA LYS A 224 -13.40 -11.84 -3.80
C LYS A 224 -14.26 -13.10 -3.86
N PRO A 225 -13.95 -14.05 -4.78
CA PRO A 225 -14.63 -15.35 -4.88
C PRO A 225 -14.52 -16.16 -3.60
#